data_5bb5887922f3f0d729663b99250af7aa
#
_entry.id   5bb5887922f3f0d729663b99250af7aa
#
_cell.length_a   1.000
_cell.length_b   1.000
_cell.length_c   1.000
_cell.angle_alpha   90.00
_cell.angle_beta   90.00
_cell.angle_gamma   90.00
#
_symmetry.space_group_name_H-M   'P 1'
#
loop_
_entity.id
_entity.type
_entity.pdbx_description
1 polymer ?
#
loop_
_entity_poly.entity_id
_entity_poly.type
_entity_poly.pdbx_seq_one_letter_code
_entity_poly.pdbx_strand_id
1 'polypeptide(L)' 'MKLKVTQVRSGIGHPARQKITLESLGLGKIGRTRIHEKTLPIEGMIAKVSHLVKVEEIN' A
#
# COMPACT_ATOMS: atom_id res chain seq x y z
N MET A 1 -8.65 12.27 -7.94
CA MET A 1 -7.28 11.76 -8.10
C MET A 1 -7.19 10.33 -7.61
N LYS A 2 -6.39 9.54 -8.27
CA LYS A 2 -6.18 8.15 -7.89
C LYS A 2 -4.71 7.88 -7.61
N LEU A 3 -4.45 6.90 -6.77
CA LEU A 3 -3.11 6.48 -6.43
C LEU A 3 -2.91 5.04 -6.90
N LYS A 4 -1.84 4.81 -7.62
CA LYS A 4 -1.41 3.47 -8.01
C LYS A 4 -0.37 3.01 -7.01
N VAL A 5 -0.69 2.00 -6.23
CA VAL A 5 0.15 1.50 -5.15
C VAL A 5 0.67 0.12 -5.53
N THR A 6 1.98 -0.01 -5.59
CA THR A 6 2.65 -1.27 -5.91
C THR A 6 3.49 -1.72 -4.73
N GLN A 7 3.31 -2.95 -4.29
CA GLN A 7 4.13 -3.50 -3.22
C GLN A 7 5.50 -3.89 -3.78
N VAL A 8 6.55 -3.28 -3.24
CA VAL A 8 7.92 -3.52 -3.72
C VAL A 8 8.74 -4.35 -2.74
N ARG A 9 8.28 -4.51 -1.51
CA ARG A 9 8.95 -5.32 -0.49
C ARG A 9 7.96 -6.21 0.22
N SER A 10 8.43 -7.38 0.69
CA SER A 10 7.61 -8.32 1.45
C SER A 10 7.26 -7.77 2.83
N GLY A 11 6.04 -8.07 3.30
CA GLY A 11 5.65 -7.79 4.68
C GLY A 11 6.18 -8.80 5.68
N ILE A 12 6.84 -9.87 5.22
CA ILE A 12 7.41 -10.89 6.10
C ILE A 12 8.53 -10.28 6.94
N GLY A 13 8.50 -10.53 8.25
CA GLY A 13 9.47 -9.95 9.17
C GLY A 13 9.08 -8.57 9.70
N HIS A 14 7.99 -7.99 9.22
CA HIS A 14 7.46 -6.72 9.71
C HIS A 14 6.29 -6.95 10.68
N PRO A 15 5.93 -5.93 11.49
CA PRO A 15 4.81 -6.08 12.44
C PRO A 15 3.50 -6.49 11.75
N ALA A 16 2.68 -7.25 12.47
CA ALA A 16 1.41 -7.73 11.94
C ALA A 16 0.50 -6.61 11.44
N ARG A 17 0.55 -5.44 12.07
CA ARG A 17 -0.22 -4.26 11.65
C ARG A 17 0.08 -3.86 10.21
N GLN A 18 1.34 -3.94 9.81
CA GLN A 18 1.75 -3.60 8.45
C GLN A 18 1.20 -4.61 7.45
N LYS A 19 1.21 -5.89 7.80
CA LYS A 19 0.63 -6.92 6.96
C LYS A 19 -0.87 -6.71 6.78
N ILE A 20 -1.57 -6.39 7.85
CA ILE A 20 -3.01 -6.11 7.81
C ILE A 20 -3.27 -4.88 6.93
N THR A 21 -2.47 -3.84 7.07
CA THR A 21 -2.61 -2.64 6.23
C THR A 21 -2.39 -2.96 4.76
N LEU A 22 -1.39 -3.76 4.43
CA LEU A 22 -1.17 -4.20 3.04
C LEU A 22 -2.37 -4.98 2.50
N GLU A 23 -2.92 -5.89 3.29
CA GLU A 23 -4.11 -6.64 2.89
C GLU A 23 -5.31 -5.74 2.68
N SER A 24 -5.50 -4.75 3.56
CA SER A 24 -6.58 -3.77 3.43
C SER A 24 -6.46 -2.95 2.16
N LEU A 25 -5.25 -2.71 1.70
CA LEU A 25 -4.99 -2.01 0.43
C LEU A 25 -5.13 -2.95 -0.79
N GLY A 26 -5.40 -4.22 -0.58
CA GLY A 26 -5.50 -5.20 -1.65
C GLY A 26 -4.14 -5.72 -2.12
N LEU A 27 -3.12 -5.48 -1.31
CA LEU A 27 -1.76 -5.95 -1.57
C LEU A 27 -1.50 -7.21 -0.74
N GLY A 28 -0.28 -7.63 -0.63
CA GLY A 28 0.11 -8.78 0.16
C GLY A 28 1.26 -9.56 -0.46
N LYS A 29 1.54 -9.31 -1.73
CA LYS A 29 2.65 -9.94 -2.44
C LYS A 29 3.46 -8.89 -3.18
N ILE A 30 4.75 -9.11 -3.27
CA ILE A 30 5.65 -8.26 -4.05
C ILE A 30 5.17 -8.22 -5.50
N GLY A 31 5.13 -7.02 -6.08
CA GLY A 31 4.70 -6.80 -7.45
C GLY A 31 3.20 -6.62 -7.63
N ARG A 32 2.41 -6.86 -6.59
CA ARG A 32 0.96 -6.62 -6.68
C ARG A 32 0.68 -5.13 -6.71
N THR A 33 -0.19 -4.72 -7.60
CA THR A 33 -0.57 -3.33 -7.78
C THR A 33 -2.07 -3.15 -7.58
N ARG A 34 -2.45 -2.06 -6.92
CA ARG A 34 -3.86 -1.67 -6.74
C ARG A 34 -4.01 -0.18 -6.95
N ILE A 35 -5.17 0.21 -7.43
CA ILE A 35 -5.52 1.61 -7.63
C ILE A 35 -6.57 2.00 -6.59
N HIS A 36 -6.33 3.08 -5.88
CA HIS A 36 -7.22 3.59 -4.84
C HIS A 36 -7.51 5.07 -5.07
N GLU A 37 -8.69 5.51 -4.60
CA GLU A 37 -8.97 6.93 -4.55
C GLU A 37 -8.07 7.60 -3.51
N LYS A 38 -7.63 8.81 -3.82
CA LYS A 38 -6.80 9.59 -2.90
C LYS A 38 -7.69 10.21 -1.82
N THR A 39 -7.91 9.46 -0.74
CA THR A 39 -8.69 9.91 0.42
C THR A 39 -7.79 9.93 1.65
N LEU A 40 -8.20 10.65 2.69
CA LEU A 40 -7.42 10.70 3.92
C LEU A 40 -7.18 9.31 4.54
N PRO A 41 -8.20 8.42 4.64
CA PRO A 41 -7.95 7.07 5.15
C PRO A 41 -6.95 6.28 4.32
N ILE A 42 -7.03 6.38 3.00
CA ILE A 42 -6.10 5.67 2.10
C ILE A 42 -4.69 6.22 2.25
N GLU A 43 -4.53 7.54 2.29
CA GLU A 43 -3.22 8.16 2.49
C GLU A 43 -2.60 7.75 3.82
N GLY A 44 -3.42 7.68 4.88
CA GLY A 44 -2.96 7.22 6.19
C GLY A 44 -2.48 5.78 6.19
N MET A 45 -3.19 4.88 5.49
CA MET A 45 -2.77 3.48 5.36
C MET A 45 -1.47 3.36 4.57
N ILE A 46 -1.36 4.10 3.47
CA ILE A 46 -0.16 4.10 2.65
C ILE A 46 1.04 4.60 3.44
N ALA A 47 0.86 5.66 4.23
CA ALA A 47 1.94 6.20 5.05
C ALA A 47 2.51 5.17 6.04
N LYS A 48 1.67 4.29 6.57
CA LYS A 48 2.10 3.25 7.51
C LYS A 48 3.00 2.20 6.85
N VAL A 49 2.86 2.00 5.56
CA VAL A 49 3.62 0.98 4.81
C VAL A 49 4.44 1.57 3.67
N SER A 50 4.70 2.87 3.72
CA SER A 50 5.40 3.58 2.64
C SER A 50 6.76 2.97 2.31
N HIS A 51 7.42 2.37 3.28
CA HIS A 51 8.71 1.70 3.07
C HIS A 51 8.58 0.35 2.34
N LEU A 52 7.35 -0.14 2.18
CA LEU A 52 7.07 -1.43 1.53
C LEU A 52 6.44 -1.27 0.15
N VAL A 53 6.00 -0.07 -0.19
CA VAL A 53 5.26 0.19 -1.41
C VAL A 53 5.82 1.38 -2.18
N LYS A 54 5.50 1.42 -3.46
CA LYS A 54 5.75 2.56 -4.32
C LYS A 54 4.41 3.13 -4.74
N VAL A 55 4.25 4.43 -4.64
CA VAL A 55 2.99 5.11 -4.94
C VAL A 55 3.18 6.08 -6.11
N GLU A 56 2.25 6.03 -7.07
CA GLU A 56 2.21 6.97 -8.18
C GLU A 56 0.83 7.61 -8.22
N GLU A 57 0.78 8.93 -8.43
CA GLU A 57 -0.48 9.61 -8.68
C GLU A 57 -0.88 9.43 -10.14
N ILE A 58 -2.14 9.06 -10.34
CA ILE A 58 -2.73 8.95 -11.67
C ILE A 58 -4.09 9.66 -11.69
N ASN A 59 -4.46 10.12 -12.83
CA ASN A 59 -5.76 10.77 -13.02
C ASN A 59 -6.79 9.80 -13.57
#